data_e0ebd883301d8c65dd59ce06d172a77d
#
_entry.id   e0ebd883301d8c65dd59ce06d172a77d
#
_cell.length_a   1.000
_cell.length_b   1.000
_cell.length_c   1.000
_cell.angle_alpha   90.00
_cell.angle_beta   90.00
_cell.angle_gamma   90.00
#
_symmetry.space_group_name_H-M   'P 1'
#
loop_
_entity.id
_entity.type
_entity.pdbx_description
1 polymer ?
#
loop_
_entity_poly.entity_id
_entity_poly.type
_entity_poly.pdbx_seq_one_letter_code
_entity_poly.pdbx_strand_id
1 'polypeptide(L)'
;MRLSQFKQTKNVELVVDTNSLEEYRAPSNKSIRLCKDKRSFLDDKGYWNVYPIAFNPAQVFVVCPHCGKIHLHGRGQEPDFKYEGHRASQCLAGSNNGYIIKRGNHV
;
A
#
# COMPACT_ATOMS: atom_id res chain seq x y z
N MET A 1 3.10 -4.92 -8.94
CA MET A 1 2.02 -4.42 -9.82
C MET A 1 2.21 -2.94 -10.05
N ARG A 2 2.11 -2.48 -11.28
CA ARG A 2 2.15 -1.05 -11.58
C ARG A 2 0.79 -0.40 -11.34
N LEU A 3 0.79 0.89 -11.02
CA LEU A 3 -0.45 1.62 -10.78
C LEU A 3 -1.40 1.56 -11.98
N SER A 4 -0.88 1.67 -13.19
CA SER A 4 -1.70 1.59 -14.41
C SER A 4 -2.36 0.23 -14.59
N GLN A 5 -1.64 -0.85 -14.29
CA GLN A 5 -2.19 -2.21 -14.34
C GLN A 5 -3.24 -2.42 -13.26
N PHE A 6 -3.00 -1.83 -12.11
CA PHE A 6 -3.90 -1.91 -10.98
C PHE A 6 -5.27 -1.31 -11.28
N LYS A 7 -5.30 -0.17 -11.97
CA LYS A 7 -6.56 0.49 -12.35
C LYS A 7 -7.41 -0.32 -13.32
N GLN A 8 -6.80 -1.28 -14.03
CA GLN A 8 -7.49 -2.12 -15.02
C GLN A 8 -7.92 -3.46 -14.44
N THR A 9 -7.56 -3.75 -13.20
CA THR A 9 -7.88 -5.02 -12.56
C THR A 9 -9.37 -5.06 -12.18
N LYS A 10 -10.06 -6.15 -12.54
CA LYS A 10 -11.47 -6.33 -12.19
C LYS A 10 -11.63 -6.57 -10.69
N ASN A 11 -12.79 -6.16 -10.15
CA ASN A 11 -13.18 -6.34 -8.77
C ASN A 11 -12.28 -5.60 -7.77
N VAL A 12 -11.57 -4.60 -8.23
CA VAL A 12 -10.76 -3.73 -7.37
C VAL A 12 -11.42 -2.36 -7.31
N GLU A 13 -11.72 -1.92 -6.10
CA GLU A 13 -12.25 -0.59 -5.84
C GLU A 13 -11.13 0.33 -5.38
N LEU A 14 -10.81 1.33 -6.17
CA LEU A 14 -9.82 2.32 -5.83
C LEU A 14 -10.44 3.31 -4.84
N VAL A 15 -9.78 3.48 -3.68
CA VAL A 15 -10.29 4.36 -2.60
C VAL A 15 -9.36 5.53 -2.32
N VAL A 16 -8.31 5.70 -3.11
CA VAL A 16 -7.35 6.78 -2.95
C VAL A 16 -7.52 7.80 -4.09
N ASP A 17 -7.30 9.08 -3.76
CA ASP A 17 -7.10 10.09 -4.79
C ASP A 17 -5.76 9.83 -5.48
N THR A 18 -5.78 9.66 -6.79
CA THR A 18 -4.58 9.34 -7.56
C THR A 18 -3.51 10.43 -7.46
N ASN A 19 -3.89 11.66 -7.11
CA ASN A 19 -2.93 12.73 -6.84
C ASN A 19 -2.09 12.49 -5.58
N SER A 20 -2.52 11.58 -4.71
CA SER A 20 -1.75 11.17 -3.55
C SER A 20 -0.67 10.16 -3.88
N LEU A 21 -0.70 9.60 -5.08
CA LEU A 21 0.25 8.57 -5.52
C LEU A 21 1.21 9.16 -6.55
N GLU A 22 2.48 8.82 -6.40
CA GLU A 22 3.54 9.26 -7.29
C GLU A 22 4.31 8.04 -7.80
N GLU A 23 4.41 7.87 -9.12
CA GLU A 23 5.24 6.84 -9.71
C GLU A 23 6.63 7.38 -9.98
N TYR A 24 7.64 6.56 -9.76
CA TYR A 24 9.02 6.89 -10.04
C TYR A 24 9.77 5.66 -10.56
N ARG A 25 10.91 5.89 -11.18
CA ARG A 25 11.76 4.81 -11.66
C ARG A 25 12.75 4.39 -10.60
N ALA A 26 12.92 3.07 -10.42
CA ALA A 26 13.88 2.56 -9.45
C ALA A 26 15.31 3.02 -9.81
N PRO A 27 16.10 3.50 -8.83
CA PRO A 27 17.47 3.96 -9.12
C PRO A 27 18.38 2.86 -9.65
N SER A 28 18.17 1.63 -9.21
CA SER A 28 19.00 0.48 -9.61
C SER A 28 18.64 -0.06 -10.99
N ASN A 29 17.40 0.13 -11.44
CA ASN A 29 16.94 -0.33 -12.74
C ASN A 29 15.77 0.54 -13.21
N LYS A 30 16.05 1.43 -14.13
CA LYS A 30 15.06 2.42 -14.61
C LYS A 30 13.90 1.82 -15.39
N SER A 31 13.96 0.53 -15.73
CA SER A 31 12.82 -0.15 -16.33
C SER A 31 11.76 -0.55 -15.29
N ILE A 32 12.12 -0.54 -14.01
CA ILE A 32 11.20 -0.86 -12.90
C ILE A 32 10.52 0.42 -12.43
N ARG A 33 9.19 0.42 -12.43
CA ARG A 33 8.40 1.53 -11.91
C ARG A 33 7.94 1.22 -10.50
N LEU A 34 8.16 2.17 -9.61
CA LEU A 34 7.78 2.10 -8.20
C LEU A 34 6.75 3.20 -7.93
N CYS A 35 6.11 3.09 -6.77
CA CYS A 35 5.06 4.03 -6.37
C CYS A 35 5.32 4.52 -4.95
N LYS A 36 4.98 5.78 -4.72
CA LYS A 36 5.02 6.39 -3.38
C LYS A 36 3.63 6.92 -3.05
N ASP A 37 3.13 6.57 -1.88
CA ASP A 37 1.92 7.16 -1.34
C ASP A 37 2.32 8.33 -0.44
N LYS A 38 1.96 9.54 -0.86
CA LYS A 38 2.33 10.77 -0.14
C LYS A 38 1.68 10.88 1.24
N ARG A 39 0.65 10.08 1.52
CA ARG A 39 -0.02 10.06 2.82
C ARG A 39 0.74 9.24 3.86
N SER A 40 1.60 8.32 3.42
CA SER A 40 2.37 7.50 4.35
C SER A 40 3.35 8.37 5.15
N PHE A 41 3.54 8.01 6.41
CA PHE A 41 4.42 8.77 7.29
C PHE A 41 5.11 7.86 8.29
N LEU A 42 6.28 8.29 8.75
CA LEU A 42 7.05 7.62 9.79
C LEU A 42 6.64 8.22 11.15
N ASP A 43 6.19 7.37 12.07
CA ASP A 43 5.80 7.84 13.39
C ASP A 43 7.01 7.97 14.34
N ASP A 44 6.76 8.46 15.56
CA ASP A 44 7.80 8.68 16.55
C ASP A 44 8.38 7.39 17.12
N LYS A 45 7.74 6.26 16.90
CA LYS A 45 8.21 4.94 17.32
C LYS A 45 9.04 4.24 16.25
N GLY A 46 9.23 4.87 15.09
CA GLY A 46 10.01 4.30 14.00
C GLY A 46 9.22 3.38 13.08
N TYR A 47 7.89 3.39 13.13
CA TYR A 47 7.05 2.62 12.24
C TYR A 47 6.47 3.49 11.14
N TRP A 48 6.50 2.96 9.92
CA TRP A 48 5.78 3.55 8.80
C TRP A 48 4.29 3.26 8.96
N ASN A 49 3.49 4.29 8.72
CA ASN A 49 2.03 4.21 8.69
C ASN A 49 1.56 4.38 7.27
N VAL A 50 0.72 3.48 6.79
CA VAL A 50 0.22 3.48 5.42
C VAL A 50 -1.30 3.43 5.41
N TYR A 51 -1.87 3.90 4.31
CA TYR A 51 -3.31 3.90 4.12
C TYR A 51 -3.68 3.01 2.94
N PRO A 52 -4.85 2.37 2.98
CA PRO A 52 -5.32 1.60 1.82
C PRO A 52 -5.45 2.49 0.59
N ILE A 53 -5.06 1.93 -0.55
CA ILE A 53 -5.27 2.58 -1.85
C ILE A 53 -6.45 1.94 -2.59
N ALA A 54 -6.76 0.70 -2.27
CA ALA A 54 -7.85 -0.01 -2.91
C ALA A 54 -8.24 -1.25 -2.11
N PHE A 55 -9.38 -1.82 -2.46
CA PHE A 55 -9.90 -3.06 -1.90
C PHE A 55 -10.40 -3.97 -3.01
N ASN A 56 -10.28 -5.29 -2.78
CA ASN A 56 -11.14 -6.26 -3.41
C ASN A 56 -11.91 -7.00 -2.30
N PRO A 57 -12.79 -7.99 -2.62
CA PRO A 57 -13.59 -8.63 -1.58
C PRO A 57 -12.80 -9.28 -0.45
N ALA A 58 -11.57 -9.72 -0.70
CA ALA A 58 -10.77 -10.47 0.27
C ALA A 58 -9.52 -9.73 0.74
N GLN A 59 -9.11 -8.65 0.07
CA GLN A 59 -7.79 -8.06 0.28
C GLN A 59 -7.83 -6.55 0.34
N VAL A 60 -6.84 -5.99 1.02
CA VAL A 60 -6.55 -4.56 1.04
C VAL A 60 -5.20 -4.33 0.36
N PHE A 61 -5.10 -3.28 -0.43
CA PHE A 61 -3.92 -2.92 -1.19
C PHE A 61 -3.30 -1.68 -0.59
N VAL A 62 -1.98 -1.73 -0.35
CA VAL A 62 -1.22 -0.59 0.17
C VAL A 62 0.06 -0.42 -0.63
N VAL A 63 0.59 0.79 -0.64
CA VAL A 63 1.93 1.05 -1.21
C VAL A 63 2.95 0.86 -0.11
N CYS A 64 3.89 -0.07 -0.32
CA CYS A 64 4.94 -0.32 0.65
C CYS A 64 5.94 0.84 0.67
N PRO A 65 6.17 1.47 1.84
CA PRO A 65 7.12 2.57 1.93
C PRO A 65 8.58 2.12 1.84
N HIS A 66 8.84 0.82 2.01
CA HIS A 66 10.19 0.27 1.96
C HIS A 66 10.65 -0.04 0.55
N CYS A 67 9.78 -0.63 -0.28
CA CYS A 67 10.17 -1.08 -1.62
C CYS A 67 9.48 -0.35 -2.76
N GLY A 68 8.43 0.42 -2.48
CA GLY A 68 7.70 1.17 -3.51
C GLY A 68 6.74 0.34 -4.35
N LYS A 69 6.50 -0.92 -3.99
CA LYS A 69 5.56 -1.79 -4.69
C LYS A 69 4.23 -1.85 -3.95
N ILE A 70 3.19 -2.22 -4.68
CA ILE A 70 1.86 -2.41 -4.09
C ILE A 70 1.82 -3.81 -3.46
N HIS A 71 1.49 -3.86 -2.19
CA HIS A 71 1.38 -5.09 -1.43
C HIS A 71 -0.09 -5.38 -1.11
N LEU A 72 -0.41 -6.68 -1.02
CA LEU A 72 -1.75 -7.15 -0.71
C LEU A 72 -1.75 -7.80 0.68
N HIS A 73 -2.76 -7.46 1.47
CA HIS A 73 -2.97 -8.07 2.79
C HIS A 73 -4.41 -8.51 2.92
N GLY A 74 -4.67 -9.43 3.83
CA GLY A 74 -6.03 -9.86 4.12
C GLY A 74 -6.88 -8.70 4.63
N ARG A 75 -8.09 -8.58 4.09
CA ARG A 75 -9.04 -7.53 4.47
C ARG A 75 -9.80 -7.87 5.75
N GLY A 76 -9.80 -9.15 6.14
CA GLY A 76 -10.66 -9.65 7.18
C GLY A 76 -12.02 -10.06 6.63
N GLN A 77 -12.91 -10.48 7.51
CA GLN A 77 -14.23 -10.98 7.14
C GLN A 77 -15.32 -9.98 7.47
N GLU A 78 -16.37 -9.99 6.66
CA GLU A 78 -17.56 -9.22 6.94
C GLU A 78 -18.17 -9.61 8.29
N PRO A 79 -18.81 -8.65 9.00
CA PRO A 79 -18.97 -7.24 8.65
C PRO A 79 -17.81 -6.35 9.06
N ASP A 80 -16.87 -6.82 9.83
CA ASP A 80 -15.91 -5.97 10.54
C ASP A 80 -14.72 -5.54 9.69
N PHE A 81 -14.29 -6.32 8.70
CA PHE A 81 -13.13 -6.02 7.84
C PHE A 81 -11.94 -5.44 8.60
N LYS A 82 -11.43 -6.19 9.58
CA LYS A 82 -10.34 -5.74 10.44
C LYS A 82 -8.99 -5.86 9.74
N TYR A 83 -8.68 -4.94 8.86
CA TYR A 83 -7.40 -4.92 8.17
C TYR A 83 -6.35 -4.02 8.84
N GLU A 84 -6.77 -3.23 9.80
CA GLU A 84 -5.91 -2.27 10.47
C GLU A 84 -4.88 -2.97 11.37
N GLY A 85 -3.74 -2.31 11.57
CA GLY A 85 -2.73 -2.76 12.48
C GLY A 85 -1.41 -3.08 11.80
N HIS A 86 -0.48 -3.64 12.58
CA HIS A 86 0.86 -3.95 12.09
C HIS A 86 0.83 -5.13 11.13
N ARG A 87 1.55 -4.99 10.01
CA ARG A 87 1.72 -6.04 9.02
C ARG A 87 3.20 -6.15 8.64
N ALA A 88 3.66 -7.39 8.46
CA ALA A 88 4.96 -7.63 7.85
C ALA A 88 4.91 -7.19 6.38
N SER A 89 5.96 -6.51 5.92
CA SER A 89 5.98 -5.98 4.56
C SER A 89 6.11 -7.06 3.50
N GLN A 90 6.67 -8.22 3.85
CA GLN A 90 6.87 -9.36 2.94
C GLN A 90 7.74 -9.03 1.71
N CYS A 91 8.54 -7.99 1.78
CA CYS A 91 9.47 -7.63 0.73
C CYS A 91 10.91 -7.75 1.22
N LEU A 92 11.84 -7.84 0.26
CA LEU A 92 13.26 -8.01 0.55
C LEU A 92 13.99 -6.68 0.70
N ALA A 93 13.29 -5.57 0.85
CA ALA A 93 13.88 -4.25 0.96
C ALA A 93 14.45 -4.02 2.36
N GLY A 94 15.62 -4.61 2.62
CA GLY A 94 16.33 -4.47 3.88
C GLY A 94 15.63 -5.12 5.06
N SER A 95 16.22 -4.97 6.24
CA SER A 95 15.55 -5.34 7.49
C SER A 95 14.56 -4.22 7.83
N ASN A 96 13.29 -4.53 7.84
CA ASN A 96 12.27 -3.54 8.14
C ASN A 96 11.27 -4.09 9.14
N ASN A 97 10.61 -3.18 9.85
CA ASN A 97 9.62 -3.50 10.85
C ASN A 97 8.22 -3.67 10.26
N GLY A 98 8.13 -3.81 8.94
CA GLY A 98 6.84 -3.80 8.27
C GLY A 98 6.25 -2.39 8.27
N TYR A 99 4.95 -2.30 8.47
CA TYR A 99 4.24 -1.03 8.55
C TYR A 99 2.92 -1.22 9.27
N ILE A 100 2.30 -0.11 9.62
CA ILE A 100 0.98 -0.12 10.27
C ILE A 100 -0.03 0.36 9.24
N ILE A 101 -1.06 -0.46 8.99
CA ILE A 101 -2.16 -0.07 8.12
C ILE A 101 -3.18 0.66 8.94
N LYS A 102 -3.50 1.88 8.54
CA LYS A 102 -4.47 2.74 9.21
C LYS A 102 -5.77 2.79 8.41
N ARG A 103 -6.88 2.92 9.11
CA ARG A 103 -8.16 3.15 8.47
C ARG A 103 -8.22 4.61 8.04
N GLY A 104 -8.11 4.85 6.76
CA GLY A 104 -8.23 6.19 6.21
C GLY A 104 -9.68 6.60 6.01
N ASN A 105 -9.89 7.90 5.86
CA ASN A 105 -11.15 8.39 5.30
C ASN A 105 -11.15 8.07 3.81
N HIS A 106 -12.09 7.23 3.40
CA HIS A 106 -12.26 6.84 2.00
C HIS A 106 -13.18 7.81 1.26
N VAL A 107 -13.10 9.03 1.61
CA VAL A 107 -13.94 10.07 1.01
C VAL A 107 -13.11 10.95 0.12
#